data_fd8ab16979eb8695c1cdc0525d49d4df
#
_entry.id   fd8ab16979eb8695c1cdc0525d49d4df
#
_cell.length_a   1.000
_cell.length_b   1.000
_cell.length_c   1.000
_cell.angle_alpha   90.00
_cell.angle_beta   90.00
_cell.angle_gamma   90.00
#
_symmetry.space_group_name_H-M   'P 1'
#
loop_
_entity.id
_entity.type
_entity.pdbx_description
1 polymer ?
#
loop_
_entity_poly.entity_id
_entity_poly.type
_entity_poly.pdbx_seq_one_letter_code
_entity_poly.pdbx_strand_id
1 'polypeptide(L)'
;MARRCRSPRLWAQIIAEAKPKLLITTGTAGEIGAAVELGDVLSAKSVRFDCLKQFKSQPFHNSIYSCSKLTYKSTAVAEKLFLANASHLPASSRAPKIFTKSPSEMKVPDVVTTDFFAFDDSSNTFGLQGLGGTVEMGDAVLGLVISQMKQSLPKWAAIRNASDPQIDDKGLTPKQAAQKAAQIYEKFGYWTTIPSAITCWSVGPRQLTPQRKFCV
;
A
#
# COMPACT_ATOMS: atom_id res chain seq x y z
N MET A 1 -22.48 17.42 -14.57
CA MET A 1 -22.59 15.96 -14.58
C MET A 1 -21.42 15.37 -13.81
N ALA A 2 -21.65 14.88 -12.60
CA ALA A 2 -20.59 14.28 -11.80
C ALA A 2 -20.14 12.98 -12.46
N ARG A 3 -18.87 12.88 -12.85
CA ARG A 3 -18.27 11.61 -13.28
C ARG A 3 -18.33 10.66 -12.07
N ARG A 4 -19.29 9.75 -12.08
CA ARG A 4 -19.44 8.74 -11.03
C ARG A 4 -18.15 7.93 -11.00
N CYS A 5 -17.49 7.91 -9.84
CA CYS A 5 -16.32 7.08 -9.63
C CYS A 5 -16.66 5.61 -9.96
N ARG A 6 -16.05 5.05 -11.00
CA ARG A 6 -16.36 3.67 -11.47
C ARG A 6 -15.75 2.60 -10.55
N SER A 7 -14.68 2.93 -9.86
CA SER A 7 -13.93 1.99 -9.02
C SER A 7 -14.74 1.30 -7.91
N PRO A 8 -15.57 2.00 -7.09
CA PRO A 8 -16.35 1.32 -6.06
C PRO A 8 -17.36 0.33 -6.64
N ARG A 9 -17.97 0.63 -7.78
CA ARG A 9 -18.92 -0.28 -8.45
C ARG A 9 -18.23 -1.53 -8.98
N LEU A 10 -17.04 -1.35 -9.55
CA LEU A 10 -16.23 -2.47 -10.06
C LEU A 10 -15.86 -3.44 -8.92
N TRP A 11 -15.39 -2.94 -7.80
CA TRP A 11 -15.08 -3.79 -6.65
C TRP A 11 -16.31 -4.51 -6.11
N ALA A 12 -17.44 -3.82 -5.96
CA ALA A 12 -18.69 -4.45 -5.54
C ALA A 12 -19.12 -5.55 -6.50
N GLN A 13 -18.99 -5.33 -7.80
CA GLN A 13 -19.30 -6.32 -8.84
C GLN A 13 -18.37 -7.54 -8.75
N ILE A 14 -17.06 -7.33 -8.69
CA ILE A 14 -16.07 -8.42 -8.54
C ILE A 14 -16.39 -9.27 -7.31
N ILE A 15 -16.68 -8.65 -6.17
CA ILE A 15 -17.01 -9.36 -4.93
C ILE A 15 -18.30 -10.17 -5.09
N ALA A 16 -19.33 -9.58 -5.69
CA ALA A 16 -20.62 -10.24 -5.86
C ALA A 16 -20.56 -11.43 -6.83
N GLU A 17 -19.84 -11.29 -7.92
CA GLU A 17 -19.76 -12.30 -8.99
C GLU A 17 -18.73 -13.40 -8.66
N ALA A 18 -17.50 -13.02 -8.29
CA ALA A 18 -16.44 -13.99 -8.04
C ALA A 18 -16.48 -14.60 -6.64
N LYS A 19 -17.17 -13.97 -5.67
CA LYS A 19 -17.27 -14.42 -4.27
C LYS A 19 -15.91 -14.83 -3.68
N PRO A 20 -14.88 -14.00 -3.79
CA PRO A 20 -13.53 -14.37 -3.37
C PRO A 20 -13.48 -14.56 -1.85
N LYS A 21 -12.68 -15.52 -1.38
CA LYS A 21 -12.40 -15.69 0.04
C LYS A 21 -11.39 -14.66 0.57
N LEU A 22 -10.51 -14.21 -0.31
CA LEU A 22 -9.47 -13.23 -0.04
C LEU A 22 -9.27 -12.33 -1.27
N LEU A 23 -9.21 -11.03 -1.03
CA LEU A 23 -8.78 -10.01 -2.00
C LEU A 23 -7.45 -9.43 -1.54
N ILE A 24 -6.51 -9.32 -2.45
CA ILE A 24 -5.25 -8.63 -2.20
C ILE A 24 -5.09 -7.54 -3.25
N THR A 25 -4.97 -6.30 -2.81
CA THR A 25 -4.47 -5.23 -3.66
C THR A 25 -2.95 -5.22 -3.56
N THR A 26 -2.28 -5.07 -4.68
CA THR A 26 -0.81 -5.03 -4.74
C THR A 26 -0.33 -4.04 -5.78
N GLY A 27 0.86 -3.51 -5.60
CA GLY A 27 1.49 -2.57 -6.51
C GLY A 27 2.40 -1.59 -5.80
N THR A 28 2.78 -0.56 -6.54
CA THR A 28 3.68 0.51 -6.09
C THR A 28 3.02 1.49 -5.13
N ALA A 29 3.82 2.13 -4.29
CA ALA A 29 3.44 3.23 -3.43
C ALA A 29 4.65 4.14 -3.18
N GLY A 30 4.42 5.45 -3.11
CA GLY A 30 5.45 6.41 -2.71
C GLY A 30 5.72 6.34 -1.21
N GLU A 31 6.93 6.64 -0.80
CA GLU A 31 7.29 6.68 0.62
C GLU A 31 6.74 7.94 1.30
N ILE A 32 6.34 7.80 2.57
CA ILE A 32 6.03 8.89 3.47
C ILE A 32 6.88 8.72 4.72
N GLY A 33 7.89 9.57 4.88
CA GLY A 33 8.84 9.46 6.00
C GLY A 33 9.94 8.42 5.79
N ALA A 34 10.89 8.41 6.71
CA ALA A 34 12.16 7.69 6.57
C ALA A 34 12.15 6.21 7.02
N ALA A 35 11.00 5.67 7.43
CA ALA A 35 10.93 4.32 7.98
C ALA A 35 10.98 3.20 6.93
N VAL A 36 10.67 3.53 5.68
CA VAL A 36 10.57 2.61 4.55
C VAL A 36 11.60 3.02 3.49
N GLU A 37 12.27 2.07 2.89
CA GLU A 37 13.24 2.31 1.82
C GLU A 37 12.77 1.70 0.50
N LEU A 38 13.34 2.15 -0.60
CA LEU A 38 13.00 1.71 -1.94
C LEU A 38 13.08 0.17 -2.06
N GLY A 39 12.00 -0.42 -2.53
CA GLY A 39 11.85 -1.87 -2.67
C GLY A 39 11.30 -2.59 -1.43
N ASP A 40 11.21 -1.93 -0.29
CA ASP A 40 10.52 -2.48 0.89
C ASP A 40 9.06 -2.77 0.58
N VAL A 41 8.51 -3.76 1.26
CA VAL A 41 7.10 -4.16 1.12
C VAL A 41 6.35 -4.01 2.42
N LEU A 42 5.27 -3.27 2.39
CA LEU A 42 4.33 -3.16 3.50
C LEU A 42 3.14 -4.09 3.29
N SER A 43 2.92 -4.98 4.24
CA SER A 43 1.66 -5.69 4.39
C SER A 43 0.80 -4.89 5.37
N ALA A 44 -0.06 -4.06 4.81
CA ALA A 44 -0.79 -3.06 5.57
C ALA A 44 -1.74 -3.69 6.61
N LYS A 45 -1.77 -3.12 7.81
CA LYS A 45 -2.80 -3.42 8.83
C LYS A 45 -4.03 -2.55 8.62
N SER A 46 -3.82 -1.36 8.09
CA SER A 46 -4.89 -0.42 7.81
C SER A 46 -4.52 0.47 6.63
N VAL A 47 -5.53 0.98 5.97
CA VAL A 47 -5.42 1.99 4.94
C VAL A 47 -6.31 3.17 5.28
N ARG A 48 -5.89 4.37 4.87
CA ARG A 48 -6.60 5.61 5.15
C ARG A 48 -6.86 6.38 3.86
N PHE A 49 -8.05 6.97 3.72
CA PHE A 49 -8.24 8.05 2.78
C PHE A 49 -7.62 9.35 3.29
N ASP A 50 -6.90 10.05 2.42
CA ASP A 50 -6.55 11.44 2.58
C ASP A 50 -6.67 12.16 1.23
N CYS A 51 -7.87 12.63 0.93
CA CYS A 51 -8.19 13.23 -0.35
C CYS A 51 -8.11 14.75 -0.25
N LEU A 52 -7.20 15.36 -1.00
CA LEU A 52 -6.97 16.80 -0.96
C LEU A 52 -7.56 17.54 -2.18
N LYS A 53 -8.01 16.81 -3.20
CA LYS A 53 -8.53 17.37 -4.44
C LYS A 53 -10.00 17.02 -4.68
N GLN A 54 -10.25 16.09 -5.57
CA GLN A 54 -11.59 15.76 -6.08
C GLN A 54 -12.54 15.23 -4.98
N PHE A 55 -12.02 14.51 -4.00
CA PHE A 55 -12.82 13.85 -2.98
C PHE A 55 -12.69 14.46 -1.58
N LYS A 56 -12.08 15.64 -1.47
CA LYS A 56 -11.85 16.35 -0.21
C LYS A 56 -13.11 16.52 0.66
N SER A 57 -14.27 16.79 0.03
CA SER A 57 -15.54 17.02 0.72
C SER A 57 -16.39 15.76 0.90
N GLN A 58 -15.88 14.60 0.52
CA GLN A 58 -16.66 13.37 0.64
C GLN A 58 -16.68 12.85 2.09
N PRO A 59 -17.77 12.19 2.53
CA PRO A 59 -17.89 11.67 3.89
C PRO A 59 -16.81 10.65 4.29
N PHE A 60 -16.20 9.98 3.31
CA PHE A 60 -15.12 9.01 3.54
C PHE A 60 -13.73 9.65 3.65
N HIS A 61 -13.60 10.96 3.42
CA HIS A 61 -12.36 11.68 3.66
C HIS A 61 -11.88 11.44 5.09
N ASN A 62 -10.62 11.08 5.27
CA ASN A 62 -9.99 10.68 6.55
C ASN A 62 -10.48 9.35 7.15
N SER A 63 -11.34 8.59 6.47
CA SER A 63 -11.75 7.27 6.95
C SER A 63 -10.59 6.26 6.92
N ILE A 64 -10.53 5.42 7.95
CA ILE A 64 -9.53 4.37 8.10
C ILE A 64 -10.22 3.01 8.04
N TYR A 65 -9.64 2.08 7.27
CA TYR A 65 -10.17 0.73 7.08
C TYR A 65 -9.12 -0.29 7.49
N SER A 66 -9.52 -1.24 8.35
CA SER A 66 -8.64 -2.31 8.79
C SER A 66 -8.49 -3.40 7.73
N CYS A 67 -7.27 -3.80 7.45
CA CYS A 67 -6.95 -4.94 6.62
C CYS A 67 -7.02 -6.26 7.42
N SER A 68 -7.29 -7.35 6.75
CA SER A 68 -7.21 -8.68 7.35
C SER A 68 -5.75 -9.05 7.59
N LYS A 69 -5.47 -9.62 8.77
CA LYS A 69 -4.13 -10.15 9.06
C LYS A 69 -3.81 -11.31 8.13
N LEU A 70 -2.70 -11.21 7.39
CA LEU A 70 -2.18 -12.27 6.55
C LEU A 70 -1.21 -13.17 7.33
N THR A 71 -1.12 -14.43 6.90
CA THR A 71 -0.10 -15.38 7.36
C THR A 71 0.80 -15.70 6.18
N TYR A 72 2.09 -15.55 6.35
CA TYR A 72 3.09 -15.83 5.33
C TYR A 72 3.71 -17.20 5.56
N LYS A 73 4.05 -17.91 4.47
CA LYS A 73 4.75 -19.21 4.55
C LYS A 73 6.16 -19.03 5.11
N SER A 74 6.88 -18.05 4.59
CA SER A 74 8.21 -17.68 5.06
C SER A 74 8.58 -16.30 4.50
N THR A 75 8.70 -15.32 5.37
CA THR A 75 9.23 -13.99 4.98
C THR A 75 10.71 -14.07 4.66
N ALA A 76 11.48 -14.92 5.38
CA ALA A 76 12.91 -15.08 5.14
C ALA A 76 13.22 -15.66 3.75
N VAL A 77 12.38 -16.55 3.21
CA VAL A 77 12.54 -17.04 1.81
C VAL A 77 12.21 -15.92 0.83
N ALA A 78 11.14 -15.17 1.06
CA ALA A 78 10.77 -14.05 0.21
C ALA A 78 11.88 -12.97 0.20
N GLU A 79 12.44 -12.63 1.36
CA GLU A 79 13.54 -11.66 1.46
C GLU A 79 14.82 -12.13 0.75
N LYS A 80 15.13 -13.43 0.75
CA LYS A 80 16.24 -13.98 -0.08
C LYS A 80 15.99 -13.78 -1.58
N LEU A 81 14.74 -13.92 -2.03
CA LEU A 81 14.39 -13.66 -3.43
C LEU A 81 14.47 -12.16 -3.76
N PHE A 82 14.21 -11.28 -2.79
CA PHE A 82 14.44 -9.84 -2.95
C PHE A 82 15.92 -9.54 -3.20
N LEU A 83 16.83 -10.19 -2.49
CA LEU A 83 18.26 -10.01 -2.68
C LEU A 83 18.71 -10.37 -4.11
N ALA A 84 18.13 -11.41 -4.71
CA ALA A 84 18.40 -11.77 -6.10
C ALA A 84 17.97 -10.66 -7.09
N ASN A 85 16.99 -9.83 -6.72
CA ASN A 85 16.52 -8.70 -7.50
C ASN A 85 17.21 -7.37 -7.16
N ALA A 86 17.95 -7.31 -6.06
CA ALA A 86 18.50 -6.06 -5.51
C ALA A 86 19.48 -5.36 -6.45
N SER A 87 20.17 -6.10 -7.33
CA SER A 87 21.09 -5.53 -8.33
C SER A 87 20.41 -4.60 -9.34
N HIS A 88 19.09 -4.67 -9.47
CA HIS A 88 18.29 -3.81 -10.35
C HIS A 88 17.76 -2.55 -9.66
N LEU A 89 17.95 -2.45 -8.34
CA LEU A 89 17.56 -1.29 -7.55
C LEU A 89 18.76 -0.36 -7.33
N PRO A 90 18.56 0.94 -7.10
CA PRO A 90 19.63 1.81 -6.68
C PRO A 90 20.19 1.34 -5.33
N ALA A 91 21.45 1.68 -5.04
CA ALA A 91 22.03 1.39 -3.75
C ALA A 91 21.19 1.97 -2.63
N SER A 92 20.78 1.13 -1.69
CA SER A 92 20.06 1.51 -0.49
C SER A 92 20.92 1.20 0.74
N SER A 93 20.53 1.73 1.90
CA SER A 93 21.27 1.50 3.15
C SER A 93 21.21 0.04 3.60
N ARG A 94 20.21 -0.71 3.13
CA ARG A 94 19.98 -2.13 3.47
C ARG A 94 19.21 -2.87 2.38
N ALA A 95 19.19 -4.18 2.49
CA ALA A 95 18.33 -5.02 1.65
C ALA A 95 16.84 -4.75 1.90
N PRO A 96 15.98 -4.81 0.86
CA PRO A 96 14.53 -4.71 1.01
C PRO A 96 13.97 -5.72 2.00
N LYS A 97 12.96 -5.31 2.77
CA LYS A 97 12.30 -6.11 3.81
C LYS A 97 10.79 -6.16 3.64
N ILE A 98 10.18 -7.17 4.26
CA ILE A 98 8.72 -7.25 4.40
C ILE A 98 8.33 -6.74 5.80
N PHE A 99 7.58 -5.66 5.83
CA PHE A 99 6.95 -5.18 7.05
C PHE A 99 5.56 -5.82 7.20
N THR A 100 5.45 -6.83 8.05
CA THR A 100 4.17 -7.47 8.42
C THR A 100 3.56 -6.85 9.67
N LYS A 101 4.30 -5.98 10.32
CA LYS A 101 3.88 -5.10 11.42
C LYS A 101 4.32 -3.71 11.03
N SER A 102 3.53 -2.69 11.35
CA SER A 102 4.03 -1.33 11.23
C SER A 102 5.35 -1.22 11.96
N PRO A 103 6.38 -0.58 11.40
CA PRO A 103 7.55 -0.20 12.16
C PRO A 103 7.08 0.41 13.48
N SER A 104 7.76 0.10 14.58
CA SER A 104 7.35 0.48 15.95
C SER A 104 7.09 1.98 16.13
N GLU A 105 7.59 2.79 15.23
CA GLU A 105 7.43 4.24 15.19
C GLU A 105 6.16 4.71 14.45
N MET A 106 5.56 3.86 13.59
CA MET A 106 4.31 4.19 12.90
C MET A 106 3.10 3.95 13.80
N LYS A 107 2.63 4.98 14.47
CA LYS A 107 1.35 4.99 15.21
C LYS A 107 0.13 5.20 14.31
N VAL A 108 0.31 5.18 13.01
CA VAL A 108 -0.61 5.63 11.97
C VAL A 108 -0.89 4.51 10.97
N PRO A 109 -1.94 4.60 10.15
CA PRO A 109 -2.21 3.66 9.07
C PRO A 109 -0.98 3.41 8.19
N ASP A 110 -0.80 2.18 7.74
CA ASP A 110 0.40 1.82 6.97
C ASP A 110 0.40 2.45 5.57
N VAL A 111 -0.79 2.62 4.98
CA VAL A 111 -0.97 3.12 3.61
C VAL A 111 -1.98 4.26 3.59
N VAL A 112 -1.64 5.34 2.91
CA VAL A 112 -2.53 6.47 2.62
C VAL A 112 -2.98 6.40 1.17
N THR A 113 -4.28 6.46 0.93
CA THR A 113 -4.86 6.59 -0.41
C THR A 113 -5.20 8.04 -0.67
N THR A 114 -4.59 8.62 -1.70
CA THR A 114 -4.85 10.00 -2.15
C THR A 114 -5.61 10.02 -3.48
N ASP A 115 -6.10 11.17 -3.88
CA ASP A 115 -6.72 11.43 -5.18
C ASP A 115 -5.81 12.22 -6.14
N PHE A 116 -4.49 12.14 -5.91
CA PHE A 116 -3.46 12.73 -6.74
C PHE A 116 -2.12 12.00 -6.56
N PHE A 117 -1.20 12.16 -7.50
CA PHE A 117 0.17 11.67 -7.35
C PHE A 117 0.95 12.55 -6.36
N ALA A 118 1.42 11.96 -5.29
CA ALA A 118 2.27 12.61 -4.28
C ALA A 118 3.69 12.03 -4.40
N PHE A 119 4.43 12.47 -5.42
CA PHE A 119 5.83 12.10 -5.61
C PHE A 119 6.67 12.78 -4.58
N ASP A 120 7.10 12.62 -3.64
CA ASP A 120 7.88 13.31 -2.61
C ASP A 120 7.07 14.27 -1.74
N ASP A 121 6.90 13.89 -0.50
CA ASP A 121 6.34 14.75 0.55
C ASP A 121 7.35 15.02 1.67
N SER A 122 8.68 14.94 1.39
CA SER A 122 9.73 15.16 2.39
C SER A 122 9.64 16.54 3.04
N SER A 123 9.17 17.54 2.30
CA SER A 123 8.88 18.89 2.79
C SER A 123 7.48 19.06 3.37
N ASN A 124 6.71 17.98 3.50
CA ASN A 124 5.31 17.99 3.94
C ASN A 124 4.38 18.93 3.13
N THR A 125 4.69 19.09 1.85
CA THR A 125 3.91 19.96 0.93
C THR A 125 2.45 19.51 0.80
N PHE A 126 2.21 18.21 0.86
CA PHE A 126 0.88 17.63 0.77
C PHE A 126 0.27 17.30 2.15
N GLY A 127 1.01 17.53 3.24
CA GLY A 127 0.54 17.27 4.58
C GLY A 127 0.41 15.78 4.93
N LEU A 128 1.14 14.91 4.25
CA LEU A 128 1.03 13.45 4.44
C LEU A 128 1.97 12.91 5.53
N GLN A 129 2.96 13.70 5.95
CA GLN A 129 3.89 13.29 7.00
C GLN A 129 3.14 12.95 8.28
N GLY A 130 3.43 11.77 8.85
CA GLY A 130 2.76 11.28 10.05
C GLY A 130 1.36 10.70 9.82
N LEU A 131 0.85 10.66 8.58
CA LEU A 131 -0.45 10.04 8.27
C LEU A 131 -0.35 8.57 7.86
N GLY A 132 0.82 8.12 7.41
CA GLY A 132 1.08 6.75 6.99
C GLY A 132 2.56 6.52 6.71
N GLY A 133 2.90 5.32 6.24
CA GLY A 133 4.25 4.95 5.80
C GLY A 133 4.43 5.03 4.28
N THR A 134 3.35 4.84 3.54
CA THR A 134 3.36 4.92 2.07
C THR A 134 2.07 5.54 1.55
N VAL A 135 2.13 6.08 0.33
CA VAL A 135 1.00 6.71 -0.36
C VAL A 135 0.73 6.05 -1.70
N GLU A 136 -0.55 5.82 -2.00
CA GLU A 136 -1.04 5.27 -3.27
C GLU A 136 -2.44 5.82 -3.60
N MET A 137 -3.13 5.27 -4.62
CA MET A 137 -4.36 5.89 -5.14
C MET A 137 -5.59 4.97 -5.18
N GLY A 138 -5.63 3.86 -4.44
CA GLY A 138 -6.73 2.90 -4.63
C GLY A 138 -7.16 2.00 -3.47
N ASP A 139 -6.30 1.70 -2.51
CA ASP A 139 -6.55 0.68 -1.49
C ASP A 139 -7.74 1.02 -0.58
N ALA A 140 -7.86 2.27 -0.15
CA ALA A 140 -8.96 2.69 0.70
C ALA A 140 -10.32 2.65 -0.03
N VAL A 141 -10.34 2.64 -1.38
CA VAL A 141 -11.57 2.43 -2.16
C VAL A 141 -12.11 1.03 -1.92
N LEU A 142 -11.26 0.00 -1.90
CA LEU A 142 -11.68 -1.37 -1.56
C LEU A 142 -12.17 -1.44 -0.10
N GLY A 143 -11.44 -0.81 0.82
CA GLY A 143 -11.86 -0.72 2.23
C GLY A 143 -13.23 -0.08 2.39
N LEU A 144 -13.50 1.01 1.69
CA LEU A 144 -14.81 1.67 1.66
C LEU A 144 -15.91 0.73 1.14
N VAL A 145 -15.68 0.05 0.01
CA VAL A 145 -16.66 -0.88 -0.56
C VAL A 145 -16.97 -2.00 0.42
N ILE A 146 -15.96 -2.63 1.00
CA ILE A 146 -16.15 -3.72 1.97
C ILE A 146 -16.91 -3.21 3.21
N SER A 147 -16.62 -2.02 3.71
CA SER A 147 -17.31 -1.45 4.87
C SER A 147 -18.80 -1.18 4.62
N GLN A 148 -19.21 -0.99 3.38
CA GLN A 148 -20.61 -0.76 2.98
C GLN A 148 -21.38 -2.04 2.66
N MET A 149 -20.68 -3.17 2.51
CA MET A 149 -21.34 -4.46 2.24
C MET A 149 -21.94 -5.06 3.51
N LYS A 150 -23.16 -5.61 3.38
CA LYS A 150 -23.92 -6.19 4.52
C LYS A 150 -23.72 -7.69 4.71
N GLN A 151 -23.17 -8.41 3.71
CA GLN A 151 -23.13 -9.88 3.72
C GLN A 151 -21.79 -10.39 3.15
N SER A 152 -21.37 -11.58 3.65
CA SER A 152 -20.28 -12.41 3.11
C SER A 152 -19.02 -11.63 2.74
N LEU A 153 -18.49 -10.86 3.69
CA LEU A 153 -17.31 -10.04 3.47
C LEU A 153 -16.09 -10.93 3.19
N PRO A 154 -15.40 -10.74 2.06
CA PRO A 154 -14.12 -11.38 1.84
C PRO A 154 -13.09 -10.86 2.85
N LYS A 155 -12.10 -11.67 3.19
CA LYS A 155 -10.85 -11.13 3.74
C LYS A 155 -10.21 -10.22 2.69
N TRP A 156 -9.55 -9.16 3.13
CA TRP A 156 -8.85 -8.28 2.21
C TRP A 156 -7.57 -7.73 2.83
N ALA A 157 -6.60 -7.45 2.01
CA ALA A 157 -5.33 -6.90 2.43
C ALA A 157 -4.74 -6.03 1.33
N ALA A 158 -3.90 -5.09 1.74
CA ALA A 158 -3.08 -4.29 0.84
C ALA A 158 -1.60 -4.67 1.05
N ILE A 159 -0.91 -4.96 -0.07
CA ILE A 159 0.52 -5.26 -0.10
C ILE A 159 1.15 -4.27 -1.07
N ARG A 160 1.93 -3.33 -0.53
CA ARG A 160 2.53 -2.24 -1.30
C ARG A 160 4.05 -2.27 -1.20
N ASN A 161 4.74 -2.06 -2.30
CA ASN A 161 6.16 -1.82 -2.31
C ASN A 161 6.48 -0.34 -2.46
N ALA A 162 7.52 0.10 -1.75
CA ALA A 162 8.06 1.44 -1.93
C ALA A 162 8.72 1.54 -3.31
N SER A 163 8.25 2.47 -4.14
CA SER A 163 8.68 2.63 -5.52
C SER A 163 9.31 3.98 -5.83
N ASP A 164 9.02 4.97 -5.05
CA ASP A 164 9.56 6.32 -5.15
C ASP A 164 9.93 6.82 -3.73
N PRO A 165 11.19 7.20 -3.53
CA PRO A 165 11.70 7.56 -2.22
C PRO A 165 11.36 9.00 -1.84
N GLN A 166 11.45 9.29 -0.55
CA GLN A 166 11.53 10.68 -0.07
C GLN A 166 12.90 11.27 -0.46
N ILE A 167 12.86 12.47 -1.03
CA ILE A 167 14.07 13.21 -1.43
C ILE A 167 14.37 14.28 -0.39
N ASP A 168 14.97 13.88 0.72
CA ASP A 168 15.41 14.82 1.77
C ASP A 168 16.72 15.51 1.36
N ASP A 169 16.64 16.42 0.40
CA ASP A 169 17.77 17.21 -0.10
C ASP A 169 17.46 18.69 0.06
N LYS A 170 18.05 19.31 1.09
CA LYS A 170 17.86 20.74 1.43
C LYS A 170 18.28 21.72 0.32
N GLY A 171 19.04 21.24 -0.67
CA GLY A 171 19.42 22.03 -1.84
C GLY A 171 18.35 22.09 -2.94
N LEU A 172 17.30 21.28 -2.83
CA LEU A 172 16.24 21.20 -3.84
C LEU A 172 14.96 21.93 -3.40
N THR A 173 14.31 22.55 -4.36
CA THR A 173 12.92 22.98 -4.16
C THR A 173 11.97 21.77 -4.14
N PRO A 174 10.77 21.86 -3.53
CA PRO A 174 9.78 20.77 -3.53
C PRO A 174 9.47 20.24 -4.94
N LYS A 175 9.44 21.11 -5.94
CA LYS A 175 9.23 20.72 -7.34
C LYS A 175 10.39 19.89 -7.90
N GLN A 176 11.63 20.26 -7.59
CA GLN A 176 12.81 19.50 -8.02
C GLN A 176 12.92 18.16 -7.30
N ALA A 177 12.59 18.10 -5.99
CA ALA A 177 12.52 16.86 -5.23
C ALA A 177 11.48 15.92 -5.81
N ALA A 178 10.27 16.40 -6.09
CA ALA A 178 9.21 15.60 -6.73
C ALA A 178 9.61 15.11 -8.14
N GLN A 179 10.31 15.92 -8.94
CA GLN A 179 10.83 15.50 -10.23
C GLN A 179 11.89 14.39 -10.10
N LYS A 180 12.79 14.50 -9.12
CA LYS A 180 13.81 13.48 -8.84
C LYS A 180 13.18 12.17 -8.38
N ALA A 181 12.18 12.21 -7.49
CA ALA A 181 11.42 11.03 -7.07
C ALA A 181 10.69 10.37 -8.25
N ALA A 182 10.05 11.16 -9.11
CA ALA A 182 9.39 10.67 -10.33
C ALA A 182 10.37 9.99 -11.30
N GLN A 183 11.58 10.53 -11.49
CA GLN A 183 12.63 9.91 -12.31
C GLN A 183 13.12 8.58 -11.74
N ILE A 184 13.22 8.47 -10.41
CA ILE A 184 13.55 7.21 -9.75
C ILE A 184 12.43 6.19 -9.96
N TYR A 185 11.18 6.60 -9.79
CA TYR A 185 10.03 5.75 -10.08
C TYR A 185 10.02 5.27 -11.53
N GLU A 186 10.21 6.15 -12.49
CA GLU A 186 10.23 5.81 -13.92
C GLU A 186 11.34 4.78 -14.24
N LYS A 187 12.50 4.94 -13.63
CA LYS A 187 13.65 4.05 -13.88
C LYS A 187 13.55 2.72 -13.15
N PHE A 188 13.09 2.70 -11.92
CA PHE A 188 13.17 1.55 -11.01
C PHE A 188 11.81 0.99 -10.57
N GLY A 189 10.71 1.70 -10.78
CA GLY A 189 9.39 1.30 -10.29
C GLY A 189 8.96 -0.10 -10.71
N TYR A 190 9.32 -0.52 -11.93
CA TYR A 190 9.09 -1.90 -12.38
C TYR A 190 9.80 -2.93 -11.47
N TRP A 191 11.07 -2.71 -11.19
CA TRP A 191 11.86 -3.62 -10.36
C TRP A 191 11.37 -3.68 -8.91
N THR A 192 10.85 -2.57 -8.40
CA THR A 192 10.28 -2.52 -7.06
C THR A 192 8.98 -3.32 -6.93
N THR A 193 8.25 -3.59 -8.02
CA THR A 193 7.03 -4.42 -7.99
C THR A 193 7.30 -5.91 -7.76
N ILE A 194 8.50 -6.37 -8.07
CA ILE A 194 8.87 -7.79 -7.88
C ILE A 194 8.79 -8.21 -6.40
N PRO A 195 9.32 -7.45 -5.43
CA PRO A 195 9.13 -7.74 -4.02
C PRO A 195 7.67 -7.88 -3.59
N SER A 196 6.76 -7.00 -4.03
CA SER A 196 5.34 -7.14 -3.67
C SER A 196 4.69 -8.38 -4.27
N ALA A 197 5.04 -8.75 -5.51
CA ALA A 197 4.58 -9.98 -6.15
C ALA A 197 5.08 -11.24 -5.40
N ILE A 198 6.35 -11.28 -5.03
CA ILE A 198 6.94 -12.35 -4.21
C ILE A 198 6.25 -12.43 -2.85
N THR A 199 5.96 -11.28 -2.25
CA THR A 199 5.25 -11.22 -0.96
C THR A 199 3.84 -11.79 -1.09
N CYS A 200 3.09 -11.43 -2.14
CA CYS A 200 1.78 -12.03 -2.41
C CYS A 200 1.85 -13.54 -2.58
N TRP A 201 2.85 -14.04 -3.33
CA TRP A 201 3.08 -15.47 -3.49
C TRP A 201 3.38 -16.18 -2.16
N SER A 202 4.05 -15.52 -1.22
CA SER A 202 4.39 -16.07 0.08
C SER A 202 3.20 -16.16 1.06
N VAL A 203 2.05 -15.57 0.73
CA VAL A 203 0.83 -15.69 1.55
C VAL A 203 0.40 -17.15 1.65
N GLY A 204 0.32 -17.65 2.86
CA GLY A 204 0.06 -19.07 3.14
C GLY A 204 -1.37 -19.50 2.84
N PRO A 205 -1.60 -20.77 2.48
CA PRO A 205 -2.92 -21.30 2.12
C PRO A 205 -3.93 -21.29 3.28
N ARG A 206 -3.49 -21.17 4.52
CA ARG A 206 -4.38 -21.08 5.70
C ARG A 206 -5.32 -19.87 5.65
N GLN A 207 -5.03 -18.89 4.82
CA GLN A 207 -5.94 -17.75 4.60
C GLN A 207 -7.23 -18.17 3.89
N LEU A 208 -7.18 -19.25 3.13
CA LEU A 208 -8.29 -19.74 2.31
C LEU A 208 -9.17 -20.78 3.02
N THR A 209 -8.72 -21.29 4.17
CA THR A 209 -9.52 -22.22 4.97
C THR A 209 -10.54 -21.47 5.82
N PRO A 210 -11.83 -21.88 5.83
CA PRO A 210 -12.80 -21.36 6.80
C PRO A 210 -12.28 -21.64 8.21
N GLN A 211 -12.33 -20.66 9.09
CA GLN A 211 -12.16 -20.95 10.52
C GLN A 211 -13.31 -21.89 10.93
N ARG A 212 -12.99 -23.17 11.13
CA ARG A 212 -13.92 -24.07 11.83
C ARG A 212 -14.11 -23.47 13.24
N LYS A 213 -15.26 -22.90 13.49
CA LYS A 213 -15.69 -22.65 14.87
C LYS A 213 -15.79 -24.03 15.52
N PHE A 214 -14.82 -24.39 16.33
CA PHE A 214 -15.02 -25.46 17.31
C PHE A 214 -15.99 -24.89 18.33
N CYS A 215 -17.28 -25.24 18.22
CA CYS A 215 -18.17 -25.18 19.37
C CYS A 215 -17.71 -26.27 20.34
N VAL A 216 -17.17 -25.88 21.49
CA VAL A 216 -17.00 -26.70 22.68
C VAL A 216 -18.22 -26.48 23.54
#